data_5775fbc6890c5726a6a0f184af0a0d5e
#
_entry.id   5775fbc6890c5726a6a0f184af0a0d5e
#
_cell.length_a   1.000
_cell.length_b   1.000
_cell.length_c   1.000
_cell.angle_alpha   90.00
_cell.angle_beta   90.00
_cell.angle_gamma   90.00
#
_symmetry.space_group_name_H-M   'P 1'
#
loop_
_entity.id
_entity.type
_entity.pdbx_description
1 polymer ?
#
loop_
_entity_poly.entity_id
_entity_poly.type
_entity_poly.pdbx_seq_one_letter_code
_entity_poly.pdbx_strand_id
1 'polypeptide(L)'
;MLNKLTITIPFAPITKKNSQQIIMKKLPGGSQRPIIIPSKQYKEYEQKCKDQIVAQGIKIDYPVNVQAMYYMPTRRRVDLVNLHEALHDVLVKCEVLEDDNSKIIVATDGSRVLYDKENPRTEVVITAMENNDE
;
A
#
# COMPACT_ATOMS: atom_id res chain seq x y z
N MET A 1 5.35 9.78 20.79
CA MET A 1 5.65 9.03 19.54
C MET A 1 5.47 7.54 19.77
N LEU A 2 4.74 6.91 18.88
CA LEU A 2 4.57 5.45 18.94
C LEU A 2 5.85 4.78 18.45
N ASN A 3 6.36 3.79 19.20
CA ASN A 3 7.51 3.02 18.75
C ASN A 3 7.10 1.95 17.72
N LYS A 4 5.88 1.47 17.81
CA LYS A 4 5.40 0.37 16.99
C LYS A 4 3.88 0.49 16.78
N LEU A 5 3.46 0.33 15.54
CA LEU A 5 2.05 0.31 15.15
C LEU A 5 1.79 -0.95 14.34
N THR A 6 0.77 -1.70 14.70
CA THR A 6 0.38 -2.92 13.99
C THR A 6 -0.99 -2.72 13.34
N ILE A 7 -1.08 -3.05 12.05
CA ILE A 7 -2.31 -2.94 11.27
C ILE A 7 -2.53 -4.26 10.54
N THR A 8 -3.76 -4.76 10.57
CA THR A 8 -4.15 -5.91 9.76
C THR A 8 -5.15 -5.45 8.70
N ILE A 9 -4.84 -5.73 7.44
CA ILE A 9 -5.74 -5.47 6.31
C ILE A 9 -6.33 -6.83 5.91
N PRO A 10 -7.60 -7.10 6.24
CA PRO A 10 -8.18 -8.45 6.11
C PRO A 10 -8.70 -8.76 4.71
N PHE A 11 -7.98 -8.32 3.69
CA PHE A 11 -8.34 -8.54 2.29
C PHE A 11 -7.14 -9.08 1.53
N ALA A 12 -7.38 -9.86 0.48
CA ALA A 12 -6.29 -10.38 -0.36
C ALA A 12 -5.43 -9.23 -0.87
N PRO A 13 -4.09 -9.32 -0.71
CA PRO A 13 -3.21 -8.27 -1.25
C PRO A 13 -3.33 -8.16 -2.76
N ILE A 14 -3.23 -6.95 -3.29
CA ILE A 14 -3.26 -6.69 -4.72
C ILE A 14 -2.11 -5.76 -5.11
N THR A 15 -1.84 -5.68 -6.41
CA THR A 15 -0.85 -4.76 -6.95
C THR A 15 -1.53 -3.75 -7.86
N LYS A 16 -0.97 -2.55 -7.94
CA LYS A 16 -1.49 -1.51 -8.84
C LYS A 16 -1.24 -1.86 -10.30
N LYS A 17 -0.06 -2.41 -10.61
CA LYS A 17 0.33 -2.73 -11.98
C LYS A 17 -0.59 -3.74 -12.64
N ASN A 18 -0.98 -4.78 -11.91
CA ASN A 18 -1.84 -5.84 -12.46
C ASN A 18 -3.30 -5.45 -12.49
N SER A 19 -3.64 -4.28 -11.94
CA SER A 19 -5.02 -3.83 -11.86
C SER A 19 -5.26 -2.50 -12.58
N GLN A 20 -4.28 -1.99 -13.32
CA GLN A 20 -4.43 -0.76 -14.09
C GLN A 20 -5.25 -0.98 -15.35
N GLN A 21 -5.97 0.05 -15.77
CA GLN A 21 -6.75 0.08 -17.00
C GLN A 21 -6.30 1.24 -17.85
N ILE A 22 -6.37 1.06 -19.16
CA ILE A 22 -6.13 2.13 -20.14
C ILE A 22 -7.48 2.59 -20.65
N ILE A 23 -7.78 3.87 -20.51
CA ILE A 23 -8.99 4.46 -21.07
C ILE A 23 -8.61 5.61 -22.01
N MET A 24 -9.52 5.91 -22.94
CA MET A 24 -9.33 7.02 -23.87
C MET A 24 -10.00 8.26 -23.30
N LYS A 25 -9.21 9.30 -23.08
CA LYS A 25 -9.71 10.58 -22.58
C LYS A 25 -9.91 11.53 -23.76
N LYS A 26 -11.11 12.11 -23.88
CA LYS A 26 -11.40 13.13 -24.86
C LYS A 26 -10.76 14.45 -24.48
N LEU A 27 -10.12 15.10 -25.47
CA LEU A 27 -9.53 16.41 -25.30
C LEU A 27 -10.40 17.46 -26.00
N PRO A 28 -10.25 18.74 -25.66
CA PRO A 28 -10.89 19.80 -26.43
C PRO A 28 -10.52 19.71 -27.91
N GLY A 29 -11.50 19.88 -28.79
CA GLY A 29 -11.30 19.74 -30.24
C GLY A 29 -11.56 18.37 -30.81
N GLY A 30 -11.98 17.40 -29.99
CA GLY A 30 -12.42 16.08 -30.45
C GLY A 30 -11.33 15.02 -30.53
N SER A 31 -10.06 15.36 -30.27
CA SER A 31 -8.99 14.37 -30.20
C SER A 31 -9.09 13.55 -28.92
N GLN A 32 -8.45 12.37 -28.93
CA GLN A 32 -8.42 11.47 -27.76
C GLN A 32 -6.98 11.08 -27.49
N ARG A 33 -6.68 10.79 -26.21
CA ARG A 33 -5.40 10.22 -25.82
C ARG A 33 -5.62 9.11 -24.79
N PRO A 34 -4.73 8.09 -24.77
CA PRO A 34 -4.79 7.07 -23.74
C PRO A 34 -4.30 7.61 -22.41
N ILE A 35 -4.99 7.24 -21.33
CA ILE A 35 -4.52 7.48 -19.97
C ILE A 35 -4.61 6.18 -19.18
N ILE A 36 -3.71 6.02 -18.21
CA ILE A 36 -3.68 4.84 -17.34
C ILE A 36 -4.33 5.24 -16.03
N ILE A 37 -5.35 4.49 -15.63
CA ILE A 37 -6.03 4.71 -14.35
C ILE A 37 -5.99 3.43 -13.54
N PRO A 38 -6.07 3.52 -12.18
CA PRO A 38 -6.24 2.34 -11.35
C PRO A 38 -7.51 1.61 -11.74
N SER A 39 -7.47 0.28 -11.71
CA SER A 39 -8.66 -0.52 -12.00
C SER A 39 -9.73 -0.34 -10.93
N LYS A 40 -10.94 -0.73 -11.28
CA LYS A 40 -12.04 -0.80 -10.31
C LYS A 40 -11.66 -1.65 -9.10
N GLN A 41 -10.96 -2.78 -9.33
CA GLN A 41 -10.53 -3.68 -8.27
C GLN A 41 -9.62 -2.97 -7.27
N TYR A 42 -8.66 -2.18 -7.76
CA TYR A 42 -7.75 -1.45 -6.87
C TYR A 42 -8.50 -0.36 -6.09
N LYS A 43 -9.40 0.36 -6.75
CA LYS A 43 -10.20 1.41 -6.09
C LYS A 43 -11.10 0.83 -5.01
N GLU A 44 -11.68 -0.34 -5.24
CA GLU A 44 -12.49 -1.03 -4.24
C GLU A 44 -11.64 -1.48 -3.05
N TYR A 45 -10.45 -2.01 -3.32
CA TYR A 45 -9.50 -2.39 -2.28
C TYR A 45 -9.12 -1.17 -1.43
N GLU A 46 -8.79 -0.06 -2.08
CA GLU A 46 -8.44 1.18 -1.39
C GLU A 46 -9.58 1.67 -0.50
N GLN A 47 -10.81 1.65 -1.00
CA GLN A 47 -11.97 2.08 -0.22
C GLN A 47 -12.21 1.17 0.97
N LYS A 48 -12.10 -0.14 0.79
CA LYS A 48 -12.22 -1.11 1.89
C LYS A 48 -11.18 -0.85 2.96
N CYS A 49 -9.95 -0.53 2.56
CA CYS A 49 -8.88 -0.22 3.51
C CYS A 49 -9.20 1.06 4.28
N LYS A 50 -9.72 2.09 3.61
CA LYS A 50 -10.13 3.33 4.28
C LYS A 50 -11.23 3.07 5.31
N ASP A 51 -12.17 2.20 4.99
CA ASP A 51 -13.26 1.86 5.90
C ASP A 51 -12.78 1.05 7.10
N GLN A 52 -11.73 0.24 6.90
CA GLN A 52 -11.20 -0.66 7.93
C GLN A 52 -10.15 -0.01 8.81
N ILE A 53 -9.31 0.86 8.24
CA ILE A 53 -8.23 1.51 8.96
C ILE A 53 -8.74 2.82 9.53
N VAL A 54 -8.84 2.86 10.86
CA VAL A 54 -9.25 4.09 11.56
C VAL A 54 -8.02 4.95 11.77
N ALA A 55 -8.10 6.22 11.33
CA ALA A 55 -7.03 7.18 11.53
C ALA A 55 -6.75 7.33 13.02
N GLN A 56 -5.46 7.25 13.40
CA GLN A 56 -5.02 7.38 14.79
C GLN A 56 -4.97 8.84 15.25
N GLY A 57 -5.44 9.77 14.43
CA GLY A 57 -5.45 11.20 14.72
C GLY A 57 -4.14 11.91 14.42
N ILE A 58 -3.03 11.20 14.36
CA ILE A 58 -1.72 11.74 14.05
C ILE A 58 -1.07 10.91 12.97
N LYS A 59 -0.75 11.54 11.85
CA LYS A 59 -0.01 10.90 10.78
C LYS A 59 1.44 10.71 11.20
N ILE A 60 2.02 9.59 10.79
CA ILE A 60 3.45 9.35 10.98
C ILE A 60 4.23 10.22 10.00
N ASP A 61 5.06 11.12 10.53
CA ASP A 61 5.86 12.05 9.75
C ASP A 61 7.36 11.94 10.06
N TYR A 62 7.78 10.78 10.56
CA TYR A 62 9.16 10.50 10.96
C TYR A 62 9.62 9.17 10.34
N PRO A 63 10.94 8.91 10.31
CA PRO A 63 11.46 7.69 9.68
C PRO A 63 10.95 6.41 10.33
N VAL A 64 10.50 5.47 9.51
CA VAL A 64 9.98 4.18 9.98
C VAL A 64 10.46 3.04 9.08
N ASN A 65 10.44 1.85 9.65
CA ASN A 65 10.48 0.59 8.91
C ASN A 65 9.05 0.10 8.75
N VAL A 66 8.64 -0.20 7.53
CA VAL A 66 7.32 -0.77 7.26
C VAL A 66 7.50 -2.24 6.90
N GLN A 67 7.26 -3.13 7.85
CA GLN A 67 7.28 -4.56 7.63
C GLN A 67 5.89 -5.01 7.19
N ALA A 68 5.82 -5.71 6.06
CA ALA A 68 4.56 -6.21 5.54
C ALA A 68 4.64 -7.71 5.27
N MET A 69 3.72 -8.46 5.86
CA MET A 69 3.55 -9.89 5.61
C MET A 69 2.33 -10.04 4.72
N TYR A 70 2.59 -10.37 3.44
CA TYR A 70 1.52 -10.50 2.45
C TYR A 70 1.09 -11.94 2.35
N TYR A 71 -0.08 -12.27 2.89
CA TYR A 71 -0.66 -13.61 2.82
C TYR A 71 -1.53 -13.70 1.57
N MET A 72 -0.99 -14.30 0.52
CA MET A 72 -1.65 -14.37 -0.78
C MET A 72 -2.66 -15.51 -0.84
N PRO A 73 -3.77 -15.35 -1.59
CA PRO A 73 -4.79 -16.40 -1.72
C PRO A 73 -4.36 -17.56 -2.60
N THR A 74 -3.35 -17.36 -3.45
CA THR A 74 -2.85 -18.38 -4.38
C THR A 74 -1.33 -18.33 -4.40
N ARG A 75 -0.71 -19.37 -4.97
CA ARG A 75 0.74 -19.45 -5.12
C ARG A 75 1.24 -18.89 -6.45
N ARG A 76 0.44 -18.07 -7.12
CA ARG A 76 0.85 -17.41 -8.35
C ARG A 76 1.98 -16.42 -8.07
N ARG A 77 2.84 -16.22 -9.07
CA ARG A 77 3.94 -15.24 -8.91
C ARG A 77 3.40 -13.85 -8.71
N VAL A 78 4.03 -13.12 -7.82
CA VAL A 78 3.78 -11.70 -7.59
C VAL A 78 5.09 -11.05 -7.18
N ASP A 79 5.29 -9.80 -7.57
CA ASP A 79 6.50 -9.05 -7.20
C ASP A 79 6.29 -8.37 -5.86
N LEU A 80 7.20 -8.63 -4.92
CA LEU A 80 7.16 -8.00 -3.59
C LEU A 80 7.16 -6.46 -3.71
N VAL A 81 7.97 -5.92 -4.61
CA VAL A 81 8.06 -4.46 -4.81
C VAL A 81 6.72 -3.88 -5.24
N ASN A 82 6.00 -4.58 -6.09
CA ASN A 82 4.68 -4.13 -6.56
C ASN A 82 3.63 -4.20 -5.44
N LEU A 83 3.74 -5.18 -4.55
CA LEU A 83 2.88 -5.25 -3.36
C LEU A 83 3.17 -4.09 -2.42
N HIS A 84 4.45 -3.76 -2.21
CA HIS A 84 4.86 -2.61 -1.40
C HIS A 84 4.32 -1.30 -1.98
N GLU A 85 4.41 -1.12 -3.29
CA GLU A 85 3.93 0.10 -3.94
C GLU A 85 2.44 0.32 -3.63
N ALA A 86 1.62 -0.72 -3.77
CA ALA A 86 0.19 -0.62 -3.49
C ALA A 86 -0.08 -0.37 -2.00
N LEU A 87 0.61 -1.10 -1.12
CA LEU A 87 0.43 -0.94 0.32
C LEU A 87 0.83 0.46 0.79
N HIS A 88 1.99 0.95 0.36
CA HIS A 88 2.47 2.28 0.78
C HIS A 88 1.49 3.37 0.34
N ASP A 89 0.96 3.25 -0.88
CA ASP A 89 -0.04 4.18 -1.37
C ASP A 89 -1.30 4.18 -0.51
N VAL A 90 -1.77 3.00 -0.13
CA VAL A 90 -2.95 2.85 0.73
C VAL A 90 -2.69 3.44 2.12
N LEU A 91 -1.51 3.19 2.71
CA LEU A 91 -1.18 3.74 4.03
C LEU A 91 -1.17 5.27 4.04
N VAL A 92 -0.71 5.89 2.94
CA VAL A 92 -0.75 7.34 2.79
C VAL A 92 -2.19 7.82 2.65
N LYS A 93 -2.98 7.17 1.80
CA LYS A 93 -4.38 7.56 1.58
C LYS A 93 -5.27 7.34 2.78
N CYS A 94 -4.93 6.38 3.64
CA CYS A 94 -5.63 6.15 4.91
C CYS A 94 -5.10 7.04 6.04
N GLU A 95 -4.19 7.95 5.73
CA GLU A 95 -3.63 8.92 6.67
C GLU A 95 -2.86 8.29 7.83
N VAL A 96 -2.30 7.10 7.62
CA VAL A 96 -1.39 6.47 8.56
C VAL A 96 0.00 7.08 8.43
N LEU A 97 0.46 7.26 7.19
CA LEU A 97 1.74 7.90 6.87
C LEU A 97 1.49 9.23 6.17
N GLU A 98 2.34 10.20 6.44
CA GLU A 98 2.23 11.49 5.75
C GLU A 98 2.60 11.36 4.28
N ASP A 99 3.62 10.56 3.97
CA ASP A 99 4.06 10.29 2.60
C ASP A 99 4.82 8.97 2.58
N ASP A 100 5.12 8.46 1.39
CA ASP A 100 5.85 7.21 1.20
C ASP A 100 7.29 7.43 0.70
N ASN A 101 7.79 8.67 0.74
CA ASN A 101 9.14 8.96 0.32
C ASN A 101 10.19 8.43 1.33
N SER A 102 11.47 8.51 0.96
CA SER A 102 12.56 7.92 1.73
C SER A 102 12.85 8.62 3.08
N LYS A 103 12.20 9.73 3.36
CA LYS A 103 12.30 10.36 4.68
C LYS A 103 11.31 9.78 5.67
N ILE A 104 10.30 9.08 5.18
CA ILE A 104 9.27 8.43 6.00
C ILE A 104 9.49 6.92 5.98
N ILE A 105 9.43 6.29 4.81
CA ILE A 105 9.67 4.85 4.68
C ILE A 105 11.14 4.65 4.34
N VAL A 106 11.95 4.39 5.35
CA VAL A 106 13.40 4.22 5.14
C VAL A 106 13.80 2.75 4.96
N ALA A 107 12.92 1.82 5.30
CA ALA A 107 13.18 0.41 5.17
C ALA A 107 11.89 -0.38 5.16
N THR A 108 11.95 -1.60 4.62
CA THR A 108 10.85 -2.56 4.61
C THR A 108 11.35 -3.92 5.14
N ASP A 109 12.26 -3.88 6.08
CA ASP A 109 12.93 -5.07 6.61
C ASP A 109 11.94 -6.04 7.23
N GLY A 110 12.17 -7.34 6.97
CA GLY A 110 11.34 -8.42 7.50
C GLY A 110 10.09 -8.70 6.69
N SER A 111 9.85 -7.97 5.60
CA SER A 111 8.71 -8.20 4.74
C SER A 111 8.82 -9.51 3.99
N ARG A 112 7.68 -10.16 3.75
CA ARG A 112 7.62 -11.46 3.06
C ARG A 112 6.32 -11.61 2.28
N VAL A 113 6.40 -12.43 1.24
CA VAL A 113 5.22 -12.93 0.54
C VAL A 113 4.97 -14.35 1.04
N LEU A 114 3.77 -14.58 1.55
CA LEU A 114 3.35 -15.84 2.15
C LEU A 114 2.07 -16.31 1.47
N TYR A 115 1.57 -17.44 1.89
CA TYR A 115 0.37 -18.02 1.31
C TYR A 115 -0.60 -18.42 2.42
N ASP A 116 -1.85 -17.99 2.28
CA ASP A 116 -2.93 -18.42 3.18
C ASP A 116 -4.25 -18.35 2.41
N LYS A 117 -4.67 -19.49 1.87
CA LYS A 117 -5.88 -19.57 1.07
C LYS A 117 -7.13 -19.23 1.87
N GLU A 118 -7.16 -19.63 3.12
CA GLU A 118 -8.34 -19.50 3.97
C GLU A 118 -8.52 -18.06 4.49
N ASN A 119 -7.41 -17.35 4.68
CA ASN A 119 -7.45 -16.02 5.26
C ASN A 119 -6.39 -15.10 4.63
N PRO A 120 -6.53 -14.77 3.35
CA PRO A 120 -5.59 -13.86 2.70
C PRO A 120 -5.69 -12.47 3.34
N ARG A 121 -4.53 -11.84 3.58
CA ARG A 121 -4.47 -10.58 4.31
C ARG A 121 -3.09 -9.96 4.20
N THR A 122 -2.95 -8.74 4.68
CA THR A 122 -1.65 -8.09 4.89
C THR A 122 -1.53 -7.74 6.36
N GLU A 123 -0.45 -8.21 7.00
CA GLU A 123 -0.12 -7.82 8.37
C GLU A 123 1.02 -6.83 8.31
N VAL A 124 0.81 -5.64 8.84
CA VAL A 124 1.75 -4.53 8.76
C VAL A 124 2.25 -4.18 10.15
N VAL A 125 3.57 -4.06 10.29
CA VAL A 125 4.20 -3.57 11.52
C VAL A 125 5.06 -2.37 11.15
N ILE A 126 4.72 -1.21 11.69
CA ILE A 126 5.45 0.03 11.46
C ILE A 126 6.23 0.35 12.72
N THR A 127 7.55 0.45 12.59
CA THR A 127 8.45 0.68 13.70
C THR A 127 9.25 1.96 13.47
N ALA A 128 9.29 2.83 14.50
CA ALA A 128 10.08 4.06 14.42
C ALA A 128 11.57 3.71 14.26
N MET A 129 12.26 4.45 13.40
CA MET A 129 13.69 4.28 13.14
C MET A 129 14.44 5.52 13.56
N GLU A 130 15.69 5.34 14.02
CA GLU A 130 16.53 6.48 14.31
C GLU A 130 16.93 7.18 13.03
N ASN A 131 17.02 8.51 13.11
CA ASN A 131 17.49 9.31 12.00
C ASN A 131 19.01 9.32 12.02
N ASN A 132 19.63 8.76 10.95
CA ASN A 132 21.07 8.67 10.81
C ASN A 132 21.68 9.85 10.04
N ASP A 133 20.98 10.96 9.99
CA ASP A 133 21.49 12.17 9.35
C ASP A 133 22.60 12.79 10.21
N GLU A 134 23.80 12.59 9.77
CA GLU A 134 24.96 13.23 10.41
C GLU A 134 25.63 14.19 9.45
#